data_8ab5d9f9e537418474af2e8c8c98825a
#
_entry.id   8ab5d9f9e537418474af2e8c8c98825a
#
_cell.length_a   1.000
_cell.length_b   1.000
_cell.length_c   1.000
_cell.angle_alpha   90.00
_cell.angle_beta   90.00
_cell.angle_gamma   90.00
#
_symmetry.space_group_name_H-M   'P 1'
#
loop_
_entity.id
_entity.type
_entity.pdbx_description
1 polymer ?
#
loop_
_entity_poly.entity_id
_entity_poly.type
_entity_poly.pdbx_seq_one_letter_code
_entity_poly.pdbx_strand_id
1 'polypeptide(L)'
;MIRKSTATLLLMLALPALAQAVEILRWERIPLAIPLTVGQERIVFVDRNVRVGVPRGLQGKLRVQSTGGALYLLANEPIPPARLRLQDATNGEQMLIDIAATEAAA
;
A
#
# COMPACT_ATOMS: atom_id res chain seq x y z
N MET A 1 -5.89 -2.43 58.52
CA MET A 1 -5.71 -2.65 57.92
C MET A 1 -5.94 -2.69 56.77
N ILE A 2 -5.97 -2.54 56.40
CA ILE A 2 -6.03 -2.78 55.50
C ILE A 2 -5.99 -2.36 54.45
N ARG A 3 -5.90 -2.24 53.96
CA ARG A 3 -5.85 -1.95 53.10
C ARG A 3 -5.38 -2.00 52.18
N LYS A 4 -5.15 -2.06 51.72
CA LYS A 4 -4.52 -2.22 51.04
C LYS A 4 -4.60 -2.62 49.91
N SER A 5 -4.41 -3.07 49.53
CA SER A 5 -4.59 -3.79 48.53
C SER A 5 -5.07 -3.26 47.39
N THR A 6 -5.61 -2.44 47.41
CA THR A 6 -6.20 -1.90 46.40
C THR A 6 -5.40 -1.52 45.33
N ALA A 7 -4.30 -1.21 45.49
CA ALA A 7 -3.54 -0.73 44.48
C ALA A 7 -3.34 -1.54 43.33
N THR A 8 -3.48 -2.70 43.44
CA THR A 8 -3.21 -3.52 42.42
C THR A 8 -3.80 -3.36 41.15
N LEU A 9 -4.89 -2.97 41.05
CA LEU A 9 -5.47 -2.93 39.86
C LEU A 9 -4.95 -2.17 38.82
N LEU A 10 -4.38 -1.20 39.05
CA LEU A 10 -3.97 -0.43 38.04
C LEU A 10 -3.26 -0.93 36.99
N LEU A 11 -2.47 -1.79 37.18
CA LEU A 11 -1.74 -2.31 36.21
C LEU A 11 -2.28 -2.62 34.95
N MET A 12 -3.23 -3.17 34.90
CA MET A 12 -3.75 -3.64 33.73
C MET A 12 -3.90 -2.70 32.68
N LEU A 13 -4.02 -1.56 32.96
CA LEU A 13 -4.27 -0.64 31.97
C LEU A 13 -3.24 -0.44 30.97
N ALA A 14 -2.11 -0.78 31.19
CA ALA A 14 -1.10 -0.47 30.26
C ALA A 14 -1.08 -1.34 29.07
N LEU A 15 -1.63 -2.41 29.12
CA LEU A 15 -1.63 -3.29 28.05
C LEU A 15 -2.16 -2.94 26.74
N PRO A 16 -3.20 -2.41 26.63
CA PRO A 16 -3.81 -2.16 25.35
C PRO A 16 -2.95 -1.42 24.39
N ALA A 17 -2.12 -0.63 24.86
CA ALA A 17 -1.38 0.18 23.95
C ALA A 17 -0.55 -0.60 23.01
N LEU A 18 -0.17 -1.74 23.35
CA LEU A 18 0.66 -2.47 22.51
C LEU A 18 0.06 -2.94 21.25
N ALA A 19 -1.13 -3.19 21.25
CA ALA A 19 -1.78 -3.71 20.10
C ALA A 19 -1.68 -2.75 18.95
N GLN A 20 -1.43 -1.53 19.23
CA GLN A 20 -1.42 -0.58 18.19
C GLN A 20 -0.16 -0.65 17.37
N ALA A 21 0.83 -1.29 17.88
CA ALA A 21 2.07 -1.31 17.18
C ALA A 21 2.01 -2.11 15.90
N VAL A 22 1.07 -2.99 15.79
CA VAL A 22 0.98 -3.79 14.61
C VAL A 22 -0.11 -3.26 13.74
N GLU A 23 0.26 -2.75 12.60
CA GLU A 23 -0.72 -2.25 11.72
C GLU A 23 -0.92 -3.24 10.61
N ILE A 24 -2.05 -3.84 10.54
CA ILE A 24 -2.36 -4.75 9.48
C ILE A 24 -3.07 -3.99 8.41
N LEU A 25 -2.42 -3.89 7.28
CA LEU A 25 -3.03 -3.18 6.18
C LEU A 25 -4.03 -4.08 5.54
N ARG A 26 -5.28 -3.83 5.76
CA ARG A 26 -6.31 -4.58 5.12
C ARG A 26 -6.79 -3.83 3.93
N TRP A 27 -7.01 -4.55 2.85
CA TRP A 27 -7.60 -3.95 1.70
C TRP A 27 -9.08 -3.75 1.98
N GLU A 28 -9.50 -2.53 2.12
CA GLU A 28 -10.90 -2.25 2.42
C GLU A 28 -11.54 -1.46 1.29
N ARG A 29 -11.12 -1.72 0.08
CA ARG A 29 -11.67 -1.03 -1.07
C ARG A 29 -11.28 0.44 -1.10
N ILE A 30 -10.31 0.82 -0.31
CA ILE A 30 -9.78 2.15 -0.34
C ILE A 30 -8.52 2.10 -1.17
N PRO A 31 -8.39 2.93 -2.18
CA PRO A 31 -7.20 2.90 -3.01
C PRO A 31 -5.94 3.14 -2.20
N LEU A 32 -4.91 2.39 -2.50
CA LEU A 32 -3.64 2.55 -1.82
C LEU A 32 -2.82 3.56 -2.60
N ALA A 33 -2.23 4.50 -1.89
CA ALA A 33 -1.40 5.52 -2.53
C ALA A 33 0.03 5.03 -2.67
N ILE A 34 0.56 5.07 -3.88
CA ILE A 34 1.91 4.63 -4.15
C ILE A 34 2.64 5.73 -4.90
N PRO A 35 3.37 6.57 -4.19
CA PRO A 35 4.13 7.63 -4.84
C PRO A 35 5.34 7.07 -5.56
N LEU A 36 5.63 7.59 -6.72
CA LEU A 36 6.77 7.18 -7.52
C LEU A 36 7.72 8.34 -7.73
N THR A 37 8.97 8.02 -7.95
CA THR A 37 9.97 9.00 -8.35
C THR A 37 10.41 8.66 -9.74
N VAL A 38 10.42 9.64 -10.61
CA VAL A 38 10.78 9.43 -12.01
C VAL A 38 12.16 8.78 -12.10
N GLY A 39 12.24 7.74 -12.90
CA GLY A 39 13.50 7.03 -13.13
C GLY A 39 13.87 6.01 -12.07
N GLN A 40 13.07 5.89 -11.03
CA GLN A 40 13.35 4.90 -9.97
C GLN A 40 12.26 3.84 -9.95
N GLU A 41 12.66 2.60 -10.09
CA GLU A 41 11.71 1.53 -10.03
C GLU A 41 11.24 1.31 -8.61
N ARG A 42 9.96 1.10 -8.45
CA ARG A 42 9.39 0.77 -7.15
C ARG A 42 8.73 -0.58 -7.22
N ILE A 43 8.97 -1.42 -6.24
CA ILE A 43 8.41 -2.75 -6.19
C ILE A 43 7.40 -2.82 -5.06
N VAL A 44 6.21 -3.26 -5.38
CA VAL A 44 5.14 -3.38 -4.42
C VAL A 44 4.69 -4.82 -4.36
N PHE A 45 4.70 -5.41 -3.18
CA PHE A 45 4.27 -6.79 -3.04
C PHE A 45 2.78 -6.84 -2.76
N VAL A 46 2.04 -7.49 -3.61
CA VAL A 46 0.60 -7.62 -3.44
C VAL A 46 0.22 -9.05 -3.07
N ASP A 47 1.22 -9.97 -3.08
CA ASP A 47 1.06 -11.35 -2.67
C ASP A 47 -0.01 -12.11 -3.43
N ARG A 48 -0.30 -11.71 -4.62
CA ARG A 48 -1.24 -12.42 -5.49
C ARG A 48 -0.95 -12.01 -6.92
N ASN A 49 -1.25 -12.88 -7.84
CA ASN A 49 -1.05 -12.54 -9.24
C ASN A 49 -2.15 -11.61 -9.69
N VAL A 50 -1.79 -10.47 -10.23
CA VAL A 50 -2.77 -9.48 -10.66
C VAL A 50 -2.51 -9.05 -12.08
N ARG A 51 -3.56 -8.62 -12.75
CA ARG A 51 -3.47 -7.99 -14.04
C ARG A 51 -3.64 -6.51 -13.79
N VAL A 52 -2.88 -5.71 -14.49
CA VAL A 52 -2.90 -4.27 -14.27
C VAL A 52 -3.51 -3.58 -15.46
N GLY A 53 -4.54 -2.78 -15.21
CA GLY A 53 -5.12 -1.95 -16.25
C GLY A 53 -4.46 -0.59 -16.20
N VAL A 54 -3.75 -0.23 -17.25
CA VAL A 54 -3.08 1.05 -17.35
C VAL A 54 -3.88 1.96 -18.26
N PRO A 55 -4.32 3.12 -17.77
CA PRO A 55 -5.07 4.05 -18.60
C PRO A 55 -4.27 4.47 -19.82
N ARG A 56 -4.97 4.72 -20.93
CA ARG A 56 -4.29 5.10 -22.15
C ARG A 56 -3.37 6.28 -22.00
N GLY A 57 -3.75 7.25 -21.22
CA GLY A 57 -2.94 8.45 -21.05
C GLY A 57 -1.60 8.19 -20.38
N LEU A 58 -1.42 7.03 -19.77
CA LEU A 58 -0.18 6.70 -19.09
C LEU A 58 0.69 5.76 -19.91
N GLN A 59 0.21 5.27 -21.01
CA GLN A 59 1.00 4.36 -21.81
C GLN A 59 2.20 5.11 -22.36
N GLY A 60 3.38 4.54 -22.20
CA GLY A 60 4.59 5.22 -22.58
C GLY A 60 5.19 6.07 -21.47
N LYS A 61 4.40 6.42 -20.45
CA LYS A 61 4.92 7.21 -19.33
C LYS A 61 5.18 6.32 -18.13
N LEU A 62 4.42 5.27 -17.99
CA LEU A 62 4.51 4.38 -16.86
C LEU A 62 4.71 2.96 -17.34
N ARG A 63 5.72 2.29 -16.82
CA ARG A 63 5.96 0.91 -17.13
C ARG A 63 5.51 0.10 -15.94
N VAL A 64 4.67 -0.88 -16.18
CA VAL A 64 4.15 -1.73 -15.11
C VAL A 64 4.36 -3.18 -15.49
N GLN A 65 4.87 -3.95 -14.56
CA GLN A 65 5.05 -5.37 -14.77
C GLN A 65 4.58 -6.11 -13.53
N SER A 66 3.79 -7.14 -13.71
CA SER A 66 3.28 -7.93 -12.60
C SER A 66 3.84 -9.33 -12.73
N THR A 67 4.54 -9.81 -11.73
CA THR A 67 5.16 -11.11 -11.76
C THR A 67 5.26 -11.66 -10.35
N GLY A 68 4.75 -12.88 -10.16
CA GLY A 68 4.97 -13.58 -8.89
C GLY A 68 4.49 -12.86 -7.65
N GLY A 69 3.43 -12.12 -7.74
CA GLY A 69 2.90 -11.41 -6.59
C GLY A 69 3.54 -10.06 -6.33
N ALA A 70 4.39 -9.60 -7.25
CA ALA A 70 5.03 -8.29 -7.13
C ALA A 70 4.69 -7.42 -8.33
N LEU A 71 4.51 -6.14 -8.07
CA LEU A 71 4.34 -5.15 -9.12
C LEU A 71 5.61 -4.34 -9.21
N TYR A 72 6.10 -4.17 -10.43
CA TYR A 72 7.27 -3.34 -10.69
C TYR A 72 6.78 -2.11 -11.43
N LEU A 73 6.99 -0.94 -10.84
CA LEU A 73 6.47 0.31 -11.39
C LEU A 73 7.63 1.26 -11.68
N LEU A 74 7.66 1.79 -12.88
CA LEU A 74 8.71 2.72 -13.27
C LEU A 74 8.09 3.85 -14.09
N ALA A 75 8.22 5.08 -13.63
CA ALA A 75 7.73 6.24 -14.35
C ALA A 75 8.87 6.86 -15.12
N ASN A 76 8.65 7.20 -16.37
CA ASN A 76 9.65 7.83 -17.21
C ASN A 76 9.55 9.35 -17.17
N GLU A 77 8.46 9.87 -16.71
CA GLU A 77 8.24 11.29 -16.64
C GLU A 77 7.24 11.58 -15.54
N PRO A 78 7.09 12.81 -15.11
CA PRO A 78 6.12 13.12 -14.07
C PRO A 78 4.72 12.72 -14.48
N ILE A 79 3.97 12.18 -13.54
CA ILE A 79 2.60 11.74 -13.78
C ILE A 79 1.72 12.34 -12.69
N PRO A 80 0.69 13.08 -13.05
CA PRO A 80 -0.26 13.59 -12.06
C PRO A 80 -1.00 12.42 -11.44
N PRO A 81 -1.62 12.61 -10.31
CA PRO A 81 -2.30 11.49 -9.65
C PRO A 81 -3.23 10.76 -10.59
N ALA A 82 -3.08 9.46 -10.63
CA ALA A 82 -3.84 8.61 -11.51
C ALA A 82 -4.16 7.30 -10.82
N ARG A 83 -5.26 6.70 -11.18
CA ARG A 83 -5.70 5.45 -10.55
C ARG A 83 -5.48 4.27 -11.48
N LEU A 84 -4.88 3.23 -10.94
CA LEU A 84 -4.68 2.00 -11.67
C LEU A 84 -5.59 0.93 -11.08
N ARG A 85 -6.07 0.06 -11.94
CA ARG A 85 -6.93 -1.01 -11.51
C ARG A 85 -6.15 -2.30 -11.56
N LEU A 86 -6.14 -3.02 -10.45
CA LEU A 86 -5.52 -4.33 -10.38
C LEU A 86 -6.62 -5.36 -10.27
N GLN A 87 -6.51 -6.44 -11.02
CA GLN A 87 -7.48 -7.51 -10.94
C GLN A 87 -6.77 -8.80 -10.57
N ASP A 88 -7.24 -9.45 -9.52
CA ASP A 88 -6.68 -10.73 -9.12
C ASP A 88 -6.94 -11.73 -10.22
N ALA A 89 -5.89 -12.36 -10.71
CA ALA A 89 -6.01 -13.27 -11.84
C ALA A 89 -6.73 -14.57 -11.48
N THR A 90 -6.83 -14.88 -10.21
CA THR A 90 -7.47 -16.10 -9.77
C THR A 90 -8.97 -15.95 -9.53
N ASN A 91 -9.36 -14.92 -8.82
CA ASN A 91 -10.78 -14.77 -8.46
C ASN A 91 -11.44 -13.53 -9.03
N GLY A 92 -10.73 -12.71 -9.77
CA GLY A 92 -11.31 -11.53 -10.40
C GLY A 92 -11.53 -10.35 -9.46
N GLU A 93 -11.09 -10.46 -8.22
CA GLU A 93 -11.28 -9.38 -7.27
C GLU A 93 -10.49 -8.15 -7.72
N GLN A 94 -11.07 -6.98 -7.61
CA GLN A 94 -10.43 -5.76 -8.05
C GLN A 94 -9.86 -4.97 -6.90
N MET A 95 -8.70 -4.40 -7.11
CA MET A 95 -8.07 -3.52 -6.16
C MET A 95 -7.67 -2.27 -6.90
N LEU A 96 -7.63 -1.15 -6.20
CA LEU A 96 -7.26 0.12 -6.81
C LEU A 96 -6.01 0.66 -6.14
N ILE A 97 -5.12 1.21 -6.95
CA ILE A 97 -3.97 1.93 -6.40
C ILE A 97 -3.93 3.29 -7.06
N ASP A 98 -3.51 4.28 -6.31
CA ASP A 98 -3.36 5.63 -6.81
C ASP A 98 -1.87 5.91 -6.90
N ILE A 99 -1.39 6.27 -8.07
CA ILE A 99 0.00 6.57 -8.27
C ILE A 99 0.18 8.02 -8.68
N ALA A 100 1.34 8.53 -8.41
CA ALA A 100 1.73 9.84 -8.93
C ALA A 100 3.25 9.79 -9.02
N ALA A 101 3.83 10.42 -10.00
CA ALA A 101 5.28 10.43 -10.16
C ALA A 101 5.79 11.85 -10.16
N THR A 102 6.83 12.09 -9.36
CA THR A 102 7.47 13.38 -9.28
C THR A 102 8.93 13.24 -9.61
N GLU A 103 9.54 14.36 -10.00
CA GLU A 103 10.95 14.36 -10.31
C GLU A 103 11.76 14.05 -9.09
N ALA A 104 12.90 13.43 -9.28
CA ALA A 104 13.79 13.15 -8.18
C ALA A 104 14.33 14.47 -7.64
N ALA A 105 14.50 14.52 -6.33
CA ALA A 105 15.08 15.71 -5.73
C ALA A 105 16.52 15.82 -6.14
N ALA A 106 16.94 17.00 -6.44
CA ALA A 106 18.33 17.23 -6.88
C ALA A 106 19.29 17.17 -5.69
#